data_aad50e1fdb99e36badcd70250e64a38c
#
_entry.id   aad50e1fdb99e36badcd70250e64a38c
#
_cell.length_a   1.000
_cell.length_b   1.000
_cell.length_c   1.000
_cell.angle_alpha   90.00
_cell.angle_beta   90.00
_cell.angle_gamma   90.00
#
_symmetry.space_group_name_H-M   'P 1'
#
loop_
_entity.id
_entity.type
_entity.pdbx_description
1 polymer ?
#
loop_
_entity_poly.entity_id
_entity_poly.type
_entity_poly.pdbx_seq_one_letter_code
_entity_poly.pdbx_strand_id
1 'polypeptide(L)' 'MASNSNKTLVPEAKASLEKFKYEVASEVGVNLKNGYNGDISAKDAGRIGGNMVKKMVQKYENEMLNR' A
#
# COMPACT_ATOMS: atom_id res chain seq x y z
N MET A 1 -14.28 7.83 19.51
CA MET A 1 -13.99 8.14 18.72
C MET A 1 -13.61 7.40 17.70
N ALA A 2 -13.68 6.36 17.71
CA ALA A 2 -13.37 5.49 16.67
C ALA A 2 -13.94 5.85 15.35
N SER A 3 -14.97 6.56 15.37
CA SER A 3 -15.62 6.98 14.14
C SER A 3 -14.70 7.77 13.22
N ASN A 4 -13.55 8.19 13.72
CA ASN A 4 -12.67 8.99 12.90
C ASN A 4 -11.63 8.21 12.14
N SER A 5 -11.69 6.90 12.21
CA SER A 5 -10.67 6.08 11.57
C SER A 5 -10.59 6.34 10.07
N ASN A 6 -11.70 6.71 9.44
CA ASN A 6 -11.70 6.95 8.00
C ASN A 6 -11.14 8.29 7.61
N LYS A 7 -10.80 9.12 8.57
CA LYS A 7 -10.36 10.48 8.30
C LYS A 7 -8.93 10.72 8.69
N THR A 8 -8.20 9.65 8.94
CA THR A 8 -6.89 9.80 9.52
C THR A 8 -5.80 10.16 8.53
N LEU A 9 -6.03 9.90 7.26
CA LEU A 9 -5.00 10.17 6.27
C LEU A 9 -5.12 11.58 5.73
N VAL A 10 -4.02 12.30 5.74
CA VAL A 10 -3.97 13.58 5.06
C VAL A 10 -3.84 13.34 3.56
N PRO A 11 -4.22 14.32 2.74
CA PRO A 11 -4.18 14.12 1.29
C PRO A 11 -2.82 13.70 0.75
N GLU A 12 -1.75 14.24 1.30
CA GLU A 12 -0.40 13.89 0.84
C GLU A 12 -0.07 12.45 1.14
N ALA A 13 -0.48 11.97 2.31
CA ALA A 13 -0.23 10.57 2.67
C ALA A 13 -1.06 9.64 1.80
N LYS A 14 -2.28 10.03 1.50
CA LYS A 14 -3.15 9.23 0.65
C LYS A 14 -2.56 9.09 -0.75
N ALA A 15 -2.07 10.18 -1.30
CA ALA A 15 -1.46 10.15 -2.63
C ALA A 15 -0.20 9.28 -2.64
N SER A 16 0.60 9.37 -1.58
CA SER A 16 1.81 8.57 -1.48
C SER A 16 1.50 7.08 -1.37
N LEU A 17 0.47 6.74 -0.61
CA LEU A 17 0.06 5.34 -0.49
C LEU A 17 -0.48 4.80 -1.81
N GLU A 18 -1.18 5.63 -2.56
CA GLU A 18 -1.69 5.22 -3.85
C GLU A 18 -0.54 4.92 -4.81
N LYS A 19 0.44 5.80 -4.85
CA LYS A 19 1.62 5.60 -5.67
C LYS A 19 2.37 4.33 -5.26
N PHE A 20 2.53 4.13 -3.97
CA PHE A 20 3.21 2.96 -3.45
C PHE A 20 2.48 1.68 -3.86
N LYS A 21 1.16 1.70 -3.81
CA LYS A 21 0.36 0.56 -4.21
C LYS A 21 0.64 0.18 -5.66
N TYR A 22 0.69 1.16 -6.55
CA TYR A 22 0.96 0.89 -7.96
C TYR A 22 2.38 0.37 -8.17
N GLU A 23 3.33 0.89 -7.42
CA GLU A 23 4.71 0.41 -7.51
C GLU A 23 4.79 -1.05 -7.11
N VAL A 24 4.14 -1.41 -6.01
CA VAL A 24 4.16 -2.80 -5.54
C VAL A 24 3.43 -3.71 -6.53
N ALA A 25 2.29 -3.26 -7.04
CA ALA A 25 1.56 -4.04 -8.03
C ALA A 25 2.44 -4.37 -9.22
N SER A 26 3.19 -3.39 -9.69
CA SER A 26 4.10 -3.60 -10.81
C SER A 26 5.16 -4.64 -10.46
N GLU A 27 5.70 -4.58 -9.24
CA GLU A 27 6.73 -5.52 -8.83
C GLU A 27 6.23 -6.95 -8.74
N VAL A 28 4.98 -7.14 -8.32
CA VAL A 28 4.44 -8.50 -8.20
C VAL A 28 3.68 -8.95 -9.43
N GLY A 29 3.69 -8.15 -10.48
CA GLY A 29 3.10 -8.54 -11.76
C GLY A 29 1.60 -8.43 -11.82
N VAL A 30 1.01 -7.57 -11.00
CA VAL A 30 -0.43 -7.32 -11.03
C VAL A 30 -0.70 -6.02 -11.77
N ASN A 31 -1.54 -6.08 -12.78
CA ASN A 31 -1.85 -4.92 -13.59
C ASN A 31 -3.04 -4.18 -13.00
N LEU A 32 -2.75 -3.11 -12.26
CA LEU A 32 -3.79 -2.27 -11.69
C LEU A 32 -4.19 -1.18 -12.66
N LYS A 33 -5.48 -0.90 -12.70
CA LYS A 33 -6.00 0.20 -13.51
C LYS A 33 -6.11 1.43 -12.64
N ASN A 34 -5.97 2.59 -13.24
CA ASN A 34 -6.27 3.82 -12.54
C ASN A 34 -7.75 3.87 -12.24
N GLY A 35 -8.07 4.15 -10.98
CA GLY A 35 -9.45 4.25 -10.55
C GLY A 35 -10.00 2.94 -10.05
N TYR A 36 -11.01 2.40 -10.70
CA TYR A 36 -11.74 1.25 -10.17
C TYR A 36 -10.97 -0.05 -10.41
N ASN A 37 -10.71 -0.78 -9.34
CA ASN A 37 -10.03 -2.07 -9.41
C ASN A 37 -10.83 -3.18 -8.75
N GLY A 38 -12.14 -3.06 -8.81
CA GLY A 38 -13.01 -4.05 -8.16
C GLY A 38 -12.99 -5.41 -8.80
N ASP A 39 -12.40 -5.53 -9.98
CA ASP A 39 -12.34 -6.80 -10.70
C ASP A 39 -11.05 -7.58 -10.46
N ILE A 40 -10.12 -7.07 -9.69
CA ILE A 40 -8.92 -7.86 -9.40
C ILE A 40 -9.28 -8.95 -8.39
N SER A 41 -8.57 -10.06 -8.47
CA SER A 41 -8.85 -11.18 -7.59
C SER A 41 -8.45 -10.88 -6.15
N ALA A 42 -9.06 -11.59 -5.21
CA ALA A 42 -8.68 -11.47 -3.80
C ALA A 42 -7.22 -11.87 -3.61
N LYS A 43 -6.77 -12.86 -4.39
CA LYS A 43 -5.39 -13.30 -4.34
C LYS A 43 -4.43 -12.18 -4.75
N ASP A 44 -4.73 -11.50 -5.84
CA ASP A 44 -3.88 -10.41 -6.32
C ASP A 44 -3.92 -9.22 -5.37
N ALA A 45 -5.09 -8.89 -4.85
CA ALA A 45 -5.20 -7.83 -3.86
C ALA A 45 -4.36 -8.16 -2.61
N GLY A 46 -4.40 -9.42 -2.19
CA GLY A 46 -3.60 -9.87 -1.05
C GLY A 46 -2.12 -9.81 -1.32
N ARG A 47 -1.70 -10.15 -2.55
CA ARG A 47 -0.29 -10.06 -2.92
C ARG A 47 0.21 -8.62 -2.84
N ILE A 48 -0.56 -7.69 -3.34
CA ILE A 48 -0.19 -6.27 -3.28
C ILE A 48 -0.13 -5.83 -1.83
N GLY A 49 -1.19 -6.06 -1.07
CA GLY A 49 -1.25 -5.60 0.32
C GLY A 49 -0.18 -6.23 1.19
N GLY A 50 0.04 -7.53 1.05
CA GLY A 50 1.06 -8.22 1.82
C GLY A 50 2.46 -7.71 1.51
N ASN A 51 2.73 -7.44 0.24
CA ASN A 51 4.05 -6.92 -0.13
C ASN A 51 4.23 -5.47 0.28
N MET A 52 3.16 -4.69 0.31
CA MET A 52 3.25 -3.34 0.85
C MET A 52 3.64 -3.36 2.31
N VAL A 53 2.99 -4.22 3.09
CA VAL A 53 3.31 -4.34 4.52
C VAL A 53 4.76 -4.79 4.70
N LYS A 54 5.18 -5.78 3.92
CA LYS A 54 6.55 -6.27 4.00
C LYS A 54 7.56 -5.17 3.75
N LYS A 55 7.33 -4.36 2.73
CA LYS A 55 8.25 -3.26 2.41
C LYS A 55 8.26 -2.20 3.50
N MET A 56 7.11 -1.90 4.07
CA MET A 56 7.04 -0.92 5.15
C MET A 56 7.79 -1.41 6.39
N VAL A 57 7.65 -2.69 6.70
CA VAL A 57 8.35 -3.27 7.85
C VAL A 57 9.85 -3.25 7.60
N GLN A 58 10.28 -3.62 6.39
CA GLN A 58 11.71 -3.61 6.06
C GLN A 58 12.29 -2.21 6.16
N LYS A 59 11.55 -1.22 5.71
CA LYS A 59 12.03 0.15 5.80
C LYS A 59 12.18 0.59 7.25
N TYR A 60 11.20 0.25 8.07
CA TYR A 60 11.26 0.59 9.48
C TYR A 60 12.46 -0.07 10.15
N GLU A 61 12.69 -1.36 9.85
CA GLU A 61 13.82 -2.07 10.41
C GLU A 61 15.15 -1.44 10.00
N ASN A 62 15.26 -1.06 8.74
CA ASN A 62 16.47 -0.39 8.26
C ASN A 62 16.71 0.93 8.98
N GLU A 63 15.65 1.68 9.21
CA GLU A 63 15.77 2.95 9.92
C GLU A 63 16.22 2.73 11.36
N MET A 64 15.73 1.67 11.99
CA MET A 64 16.17 1.34 13.34
C MET A 64 17.65 1.00 13.40
N LEU A 65 18.12 0.25 12.40
CA LEU A 65 19.52 -0.16 12.38
C LEU A 65 20.48 0.98 12.10
N ASN A 66 19.99 2.03 11.46
CA ASN A 66 20.84 3.14 11.06
C ASN A 66 20.82 4.32 12.03
N ARG A 67 20.26 4.12 13.20
CA ARG A 67 20.24 5.20 14.20
C ARG A 67 21.55 5.33 14.90
#